data_56daadeffb99de58b0673fe892699140
#
_entry.id   56daadeffb99de58b0673fe892699140
#
_cell.length_a   1.000
_cell.length_b   1.000
_cell.length_c   1.000
_cell.angle_alpha   90.00
_cell.angle_beta   90.00
_cell.angle_gamma   90.00
#
_symmetry.space_group_name_H-M   'P 1'
#
loop_
_entity.id
_entity.type
_entity.pdbx_description
1 polymer ?
#
loop_
_entity_poly.entity_id
_entity_poly.type
_entity_poly.pdbx_seq_one_letter_code
_entity_poly.pdbx_strand_id
1 'polypeptide(L)'
;YKDTRSGFTIIEVVLVLAIAGLIFLMVFIALPQLQRAQRDTQRRNDIIKLQSAIETFKGNNNGRLPAGKCDVPDSDDPKLGDFTASKDRDNSACRLIKEYMHDNNDASINTFTDPGGQTYDIVIEKYNDAFNAPNQMDHIMHVLTGATCDGELPMKSNNSRDFVIVYRLEGSGVYCHGNNG
;
A
#
# COMPACT_ATOMS: atom_id res chain seq x y z
N TYR A 1 48.07 7.82 50.12
CA TYR A 1 46.89 7.23 49.46
C TYR A 1 47.35 6.44 48.24
N LYS A 2 47.28 5.11 48.34
CA LYS A 2 47.69 4.19 47.27
C LYS A 2 46.47 3.90 46.43
N ASP A 3 46.33 4.54 45.26
CA ASP A 3 45.27 4.29 44.28
C ASP A 3 45.45 2.89 43.70
N THR A 4 44.67 1.94 44.16
CA THR A 4 44.59 0.59 43.57
C THR A 4 43.72 0.69 42.33
N ARG A 5 44.29 0.96 41.17
CA ARG A 5 43.60 0.84 39.87
C ARG A 5 43.42 -0.64 39.61
N SER A 6 42.20 -1.14 39.81
CA SER A 6 41.79 -2.47 39.36
C SER A 6 41.72 -2.48 37.84
N GLY A 7 42.51 -3.28 37.17
CA GLY A 7 42.40 -3.51 35.72
C GLY A 7 41.32 -4.52 35.42
N PHE A 8 40.70 -4.42 34.22
CA PHE A 8 39.73 -5.41 33.73
C PHE A 8 40.40 -6.79 33.51
N THR A 9 39.70 -7.83 33.84
CA THR A 9 40.13 -9.20 33.57
C THR A 9 39.82 -9.56 32.11
N ILE A 10 40.66 -10.44 31.52
CA ILE A 10 40.47 -10.92 30.14
C ILE A 10 39.09 -11.59 29.99
N ILE A 11 38.65 -12.33 31.02
CA ILE A 11 37.37 -13.01 30.99
C ILE A 11 36.16 -12.05 30.96
N GLU A 12 36.24 -10.92 31.63
CA GLU A 12 35.25 -9.87 31.63
C GLU A 12 35.05 -9.28 30.23
N VAL A 13 36.15 -9.00 29.54
CA VAL A 13 36.13 -8.45 28.16
C VAL A 13 35.57 -9.49 27.16
N VAL A 14 36.02 -10.74 27.27
CA VAL A 14 35.51 -11.83 26.38
C VAL A 14 34.04 -12.07 26.58
N LEU A 15 33.53 -12.06 27.81
CA LEU A 15 32.13 -12.25 28.12
C LEU A 15 31.25 -11.13 27.54
N VAL A 16 31.70 -9.86 27.69
CA VAL A 16 30.96 -8.72 27.11
C VAL A 16 30.97 -8.75 25.59
N LEU A 17 32.09 -9.13 24.97
CA LEU A 17 32.14 -9.28 23.51
C LEU A 17 31.27 -10.42 22.99
N ALA A 18 31.20 -11.53 23.74
CA ALA A 18 30.30 -12.65 23.38
C ALA A 18 28.82 -12.24 23.43
N ILE A 19 28.41 -11.53 24.49
CA ILE A 19 27.02 -11.04 24.61
C ILE A 19 26.73 -9.99 23.52
N ALA A 20 27.64 -9.07 23.30
CA ALA A 20 27.50 -8.06 22.24
C ALA A 20 27.33 -8.73 20.86
N GLY A 21 28.15 -9.76 20.56
CA GLY A 21 28.05 -10.52 19.32
C GLY A 21 26.68 -11.21 19.15
N LEU A 22 26.13 -11.78 20.20
CA LEU A 22 24.79 -12.38 20.17
C LEU A 22 23.68 -11.34 19.89
N ILE A 23 23.77 -10.16 20.52
CA ILE A 23 22.81 -9.07 20.30
C ILE A 23 22.88 -8.58 18.86
N PHE A 24 24.09 -8.36 18.32
CA PHE A 24 24.25 -7.96 16.92
C PHE A 24 23.65 -8.98 15.97
N LEU A 25 23.86 -10.27 16.20
CA LEU A 25 23.29 -11.33 15.35
C LEU A 25 21.75 -11.27 15.35
N MET A 26 21.12 -11.12 16.52
CA MET A 26 19.66 -10.99 16.61
C MET A 26 19.15 -9.75 15.86
N VAL A 27 19.81 -8.61 15.99
CA VAL A 27 19.41 -7.36 15.34
C VAL A 27 19.48 -7.50 13.81
N PHE A 28 20.55 -8.07 13.27
CA PHE A 28 20.71 -8.26 11.82
C PHE A 28 19.61 -9.16 11.20
N ILE A 29 19.12 -10.13 11.95
CA ILE A 29 18.03 -11.01 11.47
C ILE A 29 16.67 -10.31 11.58
N ALA A 30 16.42 -9.54 12.65
CA ALA A 30 15.11 -8.94 12.93
C ALA A 30 14.83 -7.68 12.09
N LEU A 31 15.85 -6.87 11.78
CA LEU A 31 15.68 -5.59 11.08
C LEU A 31 14.98 -5.71 9.72
N PRO A 32 15.35 -6.64 8.80
CA PRO A 32 14.70 -6.73 7.51
C PRO A 32 13.21 -7.10 7.61
N GLN A 33 12.84 -7.93 8.58
CA GLN A 33 11.44 -8.32 8.79
C GLN A 33 10.61 -7.14 9.30
N LEU A 34 11.16 -6.35 10.21
CA LEU A 34 10.49 -5.16 10.73
C LEU A 34 10.26 -4.11 9.63
N GLN A 35 11.23 -3.88 8.77
CA GLN A 35 11.10 -2.96 7.65
C GLN A 35 10.00 -3.39 6.67
N ARG A 36 9.89 -4.69 6.35
CA ARG A 36 8.79 -5.22 5.52
C ARG A 36 7.44 -5.01 6.19
N ALA A 37 7.32 -5.31 7.47
CA ALA A 37 6.09 -5.11 8.22
C ALA A 37 5.66 -3.63 8.27
N GLN A 38 6.60 -2.70 8.37
CA GLN A 38 6.32 -1.26 8.32
C GLN A 38 5.79 -0.83 6.94
N ARG A 39 6.42 -1.29 5.84
CA ARG A 39 5.95 -1.01 4.48
C ARG A 39 4.57 -1.60 4.23
N ASP A 40 4.31 -2.83 4.65
CA ASP A 40 3.00 -3.45 4.50
C ASP A 40 1.92 -2.73 5.32
N THR A 41 2.26 -2.22 6.50
CA THR A 41 1.36 -1.38 7.31
C THR A 41 1.01 -0.08 6.58
N GLN A 42 1.99 0.57 5.93
CA GLN A 42 1.74 1.76 5.14
C GLN A 42 0.83 1.44 3.94
N ARG A 43 1.07 0.35 3.21
CA ARG A 43 0.22 -0.11 2.09
C ARG A 43 -1.23 -0.35 2.53
N ARG A 44 -1.43 -0.97 3.68
CA ARG A 44 -2.78 -1.15 4.24
C ARG A 44 -3.46 0.19 4.55
N ASN A 45 -2.74 1.15 5.08
CA ASN A 45 -3.26 2.49 5.31
C ASN A 45 -3.63 3.19 4.00
N ASP A 46 -2.84 3.00 2.94
CA ASP A 46 -3.12 3.55 1.62
C ASP A 46 -4.35 2.90 0.98
N ILE A 47 -4.55 1.60 1.17
CA ILE A 47 -5.79 0.90 0.77
C ILE A 47 -7.01 1.48 1.50
N ILE A 48 -6.93 1.77 2.80
CA ILE A 48 -8.00 2.39 3.57
C ILE A 48 -8.29 3.82 3.06
N LYS A 49 -7.27 4.59 2.69
CA LYS A 49 -7.45 5.91 2.06
C LYS A 49 -8.19 5.79 0.72
N LEU A 50 -7.79 4.83 -0.12
CA LEU A 50 -8.47 4.58 -1.39
C LEU A 50 -9.93 4.17 -1.17
N GLN A 51 -10.21 3.29 -0.21
CA GLN A 51 -11.58 2.92 0.17
C GLN A 51 -12.41 4.15 0.55
N SER A 52 -11.88 5.00 1.42
CA SER A 52 -12.55 6.23 1.85
C SER A 52 -12.84 7.18 0.68
N ALA A 53 -11.89 7.30 -0.26
CA ALA A 53 -12.07 8.09 -1.47
C ALA A 53 -13.17 7.52 -2.38
N ILE A 54 -13.23 6.19 -2.56
CA ILE A 54 -14.28 5.51 -3.33
C ILE A 54 -15.66 5.69 -2.69
N GLU A 55 -15.77 5.56 -1.37
CA GLU A 55 -17.04 5.79 -0.66
C GLU A 55 -17.50 7.26 -0.78
N THR A 56 -16.58 8.21 -0.70
CA THR A 56 -16.89 9.63 -0.89
C THR A 56 -17.33 9.90 -2.34
N PHE A 57 -16.62 9.33 -3.31
CA PHE A 57 -17.00 9.41 -4.72
C PHE A 57 -18.40 8.84 -4.95
N LYS A 58 -18.69 7.67 -4.41
CA LYS A 58 -19.98 6.98 -4.48
C LYS A 58 -21.10 7.84 -3.88
N GLY A 59 -20.85 8.47 -2.73
CA GLY A 59 -21.79 9.42 -2.10
C GLY A 59 -22.12 10.60 -3.01
N ASN A 60 -21.13 11.17 -3.68
CA ASN A 60 -21.29 12.34 -4.55
C ASN A 60 -21.80 12.01 -5.97
N ASN A 61 -21.81 10.74 -6.36
CA ASN A 61 -22.23 10.28 -7.70
C ASN A 61 -23.46 9.36 -7.69
N ASN A 62 -24.43 9.62 -6.82
CA ASN A 62 -25.71 8.88 -6.72
C ASN A 62 -25.51 7.36 -6.50
N GLY A 63 -24.51 6.96 -5.74
CA GLY A 63 -24.20 5.57 -5.43
C GLY A 63 -23.48 4.81 -6.54
N ARG A 64 -23.01 5.50 -7.60
CA ARG A 64 -22.22 4.88 -8.67
C ARG A 64 -20.78 4.71 -8.23
N LEU A 65 -20.23 3.54 -8.46
CA LEU A 65 -18.80 3.26 -8.26
C LEU A 65 -17.97 3.82 -9.44
N PRO A 66 -16.75 4.24 -9.20
CA PRO A 66 -15.84 4.60 -10.29
C PRO A 66 -15.47 3.37 -11.12
N ALA A 67 -14.99 3.56 -12.34
CA ALA A 67 -14.60 2.49 -13.25
C ALA A 67 -13.44 2.93 -14.14
N GLY A 68 -12.71 1.96 -14.68
CA GLY A 68 -11.62 2.16 -15.61
C GLY A 68 -10.24 2.04 -14.97
N LYS A 69 -9.20 2.35 -15.72
CA LYS A 69 -7.81 2.31 -15.29
C LYS A 69 -7.25 3.72 -15.21
N CYS A 70 -6.56 4.04 -14.15
CA CYS A 70 -5.77 5.26 -14.06
C CYS A 70 -4.31 4.88 -13.82
N ASP A 71 -3.48 5.14 -14.81
CA ASP A 71 -2.04 5.11 -14.70
C ASP A 71 -1.61 6.47 -14.14
N VAL A 72 -1.11 6.47 -12.91
CA VAL A 72 -0.60 7.70 -12.29
C VAL A 72 0.84 7.88 -12.76
N PRO A 73 1.17 9.00 -13.46
CA PRO A 73 2.53 9.22 -13.93
C PRO A 73 3.51 9.24 -12.76
N ASP A 74 4.67 8.63 -12.93
CA ASP A 74 5.76 8.74 -11.97
C ASP A 74 6.16 10.20 -11.74
N SER A 75 6.56 10.52 -10.52
CA SER A 75 6.91 11.87 -10.08
C SER A 75 8.01 12.55 -10.90
N ASP A 76 8.75 11.80 -11.71
CA ASP A 76 9.83 12.29 -12.56
C ASP A 76 9.35 12.78 -13.96
N ASP A 77 8.06 12.60 -14.28
CA ASP A 77 7.50 13.15 -15.52
C ASP A 77 6.94 14.56 -15.27
N PRO A 78 7.57 15.62 -15.84
CA PRO A 78 7.10 17.01 -15.68
C PRO A 78 5.70 17.27 -16.28
N LYS A 79 5.06 16.25 -16.86
CA LYS A 79 3.70 16.31 -17.41
C LYS A 79 2.61 15.92 -16.39
N LEU A 80 2.95 15.83 -15.12
CA LEU A 80 1.99 15.52 -14.02
C LEU A 80 0.79 16.48 -13.98
N GLY A 81 0.87 17.64 -14.62
CA GLY A 81 -0.26 18.57 -14.77
C GLY A 81 -1.28 18.17 -15.84
N ASP A 82 -1.02 17.18 -16.66
CA ASP A 82 -1.84 16.86 -17.82
C ASP A 82 -2.61 15.53 -17.68
N PHE A 83 -3.38 15.40 -16.58
CA PHE A 83 -4.44 14.39 -16.49
C PHE A 83 -5.52 14.55 -17.60
N THR A 84 -5.33 15.50 -18.50
CA THR A 84 -6.23 15.78 -19.64
C THR A 84 -6.00 14.85 -20.81
N ALA A 85 -4.93 14.06 -20.83
CA ALA A 85 -4.52 13.28 -21.99
C ALA A 85 -5.18 11.90 -22.14
N SER A 86 -5.93 11.41 -21.13
CA SER A 86 -6.79 10.26 -21.39
C SER A 86 -7.97 10.71 -22.26
N LYS A 87 -7.97 10.28 -23.53
CA LYS A 87 -9.07 10.53 -24.49
C LYS A 87 -10.40 9.93 -24.04
N ASP A 88 -10.41 9.15 -22.97
CA ASP A 88 -11.60 8.55 -22.39
C ASP A 88 -12.16 9.49 -21.32
N ARG A 89 -13.05 10.37 -21.75
CA ARG A 89 -13.85 11.26 -20.88
C ARG A 89 -14.66 10.53 -19.80
N ASP A 90 -14.74 9.21 -19.89
CA ASP A 90 -15.46 8.34 -18.96
C ASP A 90 -14.56 7.63 -17.93
N ASN A 91 -13.27 7.95 -17.87
CA ASN A 91 -12.38 7.31 -16.90
C ASN A 91 -12.56 7.92 -15.50
N SER A 92 -13.58 7.43 -14.82
CA SER A 92 -13.91 7.89 -13.47
C SER A 92 -12.88 7.46 -12.42
N ALA A 93 -11.98 6.52 -12.73
CA ALA A 93 -10.85 6.16 -11.86
C ALA A 93 -9.84 7.31 -11.74
N CYS A 94 -9.45 7.95 -12.85
CA CYS A 94 -8.56 9.12 -12.78
C CYS A 94 -9.24 10.32 -12.10
N ARG A 95 -10.54 10.48 -12.30
CA ARG A 95 -11.30 11.51 -11.61
C ARG A 95 -11.32 11.28 -10.09
N LEU A 96 -11.46 10.03 -9.65
CA LEU A 96 -11.37 9.65 -8.23
C LEU A 96 -10.04 10.11 -7.63
N ILE A 97 -8.92 9.79 -8.28
CA ILE A 97 -7.59 10.16 -7.80
C ILE A 97 -7.44 11.67 -7.75
N LYS A 98 -7.80 12.36 -8.82
CA LYS A 98 -7.64 13.81 -8.95
C LYS A 98 -8.49 14.59 -7.94
N GLU A 99 -9.74 14.20 -7.71
CA GLU A 99 -10.68 14.99 -6.91
C GLU A 99 -10.68 14.59 -5.43
N TYR A 100 -10.33 13.35 -5.09
CA TYR A 100 -10.51 12.81 -3.74
C TYR A 100 -9.22 12.34 -3.06
N MET A 101 -8.14 12.16 -3.82
CA MET A 101 -6.88 11.67 -3.28
C MET A 101 -5.72 12.64 -3.45
N HIS A 102 -5.90 13.67 -4.27
CA HIS A 102 -4.90 14.69 -4.52
C HIS A 102 -4.98 15.79 -3.45
N ASP A 103 -3.84 16.20 -2.90
CA ASP A 103 -3.81 17.40 -2.05
C ASP A 103 -3.86 18.64 -2.97
N ASN A 104 -4.99 19.36 -2.90
CA ASN A 104 -5.21 20.57 -3.71
C ASN A 104 -4.25 21.72 -3.37
N ASN A 105 -3.46 21.62 -2.29
CA ASN A 105 -2.52 22.65 -1.86
C ASN A 105 -1.11 22.48 -2.46
N ASP A 106 -0.78 21.30 -2.95
CA ASP A 106 0.53 21.06 -3.57
C ASP A 106 0.40 20.08 -4.74
N ALA A 107 0.33 20.65 -5.96
CA ALA A 107 0.24 19.88 -7.20
C ALA A 107 1.48 19.01 -7.50
N SER A 108 2.56 19.21 -6.75
CA SER A 108 3.83 18.50 -6.95
C SER A 108 3.97 17.27 -6.07
N ILE A 109 3.09 17.07 -5.06
CA ILE A 109 3.18 15.96 -4.14
C ILE A 109 2.12 14.92 -4.49
N ASN A 110 2.56 13.87 -5.16
CA ASN A 110 1.78 12.66 -5.29
C ASN A 110 1.82 11.92 -3.94
N THR A 111 0.80 12.15 -3.11
CA THR A 111 0.74 11.58 -1.74
C THR A 111 0.38 10.09 -1.75
N PHE A 112 0.08 9.52 -2.93
CA PHE A 112 -0.35 8.14 -3.07
C PHE A 112 0.75 7.30 -3.74
N THR A 113 1.84 7.10 -2.99
CA THR A 113 3.02 6.35 -3.43
C THR A 113 3.28 5.16 -2.52
N ASP A 114 3.74 4.06 -3.13
CA ASP A 114 4.24 2.89 -2.42
C ASP A 114 5.47 3.27 -1.56
N PRO A 115 5.67 2.63 -0.39
CA PRO A 115 6.87 2.83 0.42
C PRO A 115 8.19 2.56 -0.31
N GLY A 116 8.15 1.91 -1.48
CA GLY A 116 9.27 1.73 -2.39
C GLY A 116 9.56 2.93 -3.30
N GLY A 117 8.71 3.99 -3.23
CA GLY A 117 8.86 5.23 -4.01
C GLY A 117 8.18 5.22 -5.38
N GLN A 118 7.45 4.16 -5.73
CA GLN A 118 6.67 4.09 -6.96
C GLN A 118 5.22 4.52 -6.71
N THR A 119 4.60 5.16 -7.68
CA THR A 119 3.18 5.51 -7.61
C THR A 119 2.31 4.28 -7.80
N TYR A 120 1.14 4.26 -7.13
CA TYR A 120 0.16 3.21 -7.35
C TYR A 120 -0.63 3.45 -8.62
N ASP A 121 -0.70 2.44 -9.47
CA ASP A 121 -1.70 2.35 -10.51
C ASP A 121 -3.01 1.81 -9.93
N ILE A 122 -4.14 2.36 -10.35
CA ILE A 122 -5.46 1.92 -9.90
C ILE A 122 -6.24 1.36 -11.07
N VAL A 123 -6.65 0.10 -10.96
CA VAL A 123 -7.50 -0.58 -11.92
C VAL A 123 -8.83 -0.90 -11.28
N ILE A 124 -9.92 -0.31 -11.79
CA ILE A 124 -11.27 -0.51 -11.27
C ILE A 124 -12.08 -1.26 -12.33
N GLU A 125 -12.41 -2.49 -12.01
CA GLU A 125 -13.11 -3.39 -12.91
C GLU A 125 -14.23 -4.15 -12.21
N LYS A 126 -15.12 -4.74 -12.99
CA LYS A 126 -16.15 -5.60 -12.44
C LYS A 126 -15.56 -6.97 -12.11
N TYR A 127 -15.89 -7.48 -10.92
CA TYR A 127 -15.49 -8.83 -10.55
C TYR A 127 -15.94 -9.85 -11.59
N ASN A 128 -15.05 -10.74 -11.93
CA ASN A 128 -15.31 -11.94 -12.73
C ASN A 128 -14.59 -13.13 -12.10
N ASP A 129 -15.13 -14.33 -12.32
CA ASP A 129 -14.57 -15.56 -11.72
C ASP A 129 -13.20 -15.96 -12.31
N ALA A 130 -12.77 -15.30 -13.39
CA ALA A 130 -11.44 -15.47 -13.98
C ALA A 130 -10.40 -14.51 -13.40
N PHE A 131 -10.78 -13.66 -12.44
CA PHE A 131 -9.83 -12.77 -11.78
C PHE A 131 -8.76 -13.59 -11.04
N ASN A 132 -7.52 -13.37 -11.40
CA ASN A 132 -6.38 -13.92 -10.68
C ASN A 132 -5.77 -12.82 -9.83
N ALA A 133 -5.71 -13.06 -8.52
CA ALA A 133 -5.00 -12.16 -7.63
C ALA A 133 -3.53 -12.00 -8.05
N PRO A 134 -2.94 -10.80 -7.92
CA PRO A 134 -1.58 -10.54 -8.37
C PRO A 134 -0.57 -11.51 -7.73
N ASN A 135 0.22 -12.17 -8.55
CA ASN A 135 1.26 -13.11 -8.12
C ASN A 135 2.56 -12.40 -7.73
N GLN A 136 2.74 -11.16 -8.18
CA GLN A 136 3.90 -10.32 -7.91
C GLN A 136 3.44 -8.97 -7.39
N MET A 137 4.36 -8.26 -6.74
CA MET A 137 4.13 -6.85 -6.40
C MET A 137 4.33 -6.04 -7.67
N ASP A 138 3.24 -5.51 -8.20
CA ASP A 138 3.19 -4.77 -9.46
C ASP A 138 2.76 -3.30 -9.29
N HIS A 139 2.69 -2.83 -8.04
CA HIS A 139 2.21 -1.49 -7.67
C HIS A 139 0.77 -1.18 -8.16
N ILE A 140 0.03 -2.19 -8.62
CA ILE A 140 -1.35 -2.05 -9.09
C ILE A 140 -2.32 -2.39 -7.96
N MET A 141 -3.17 -1.45 -7.60
CA MET A 141 -4.32 -1.69 -6.72
C MET A 141 -5.54 -2.07 -7.57
N HIS A 142 -5.99 -3.30 -7.44
CA HIS A 142 -7.20 -3.77 -8.12
C HIS A 142 -8.43 -3.47 -7.27
N VAL A 143 -9.36 -2.69 -7.80
CA VAL A 143 -10.66 -2.44 -7.19
C VAL A 143 -11.70 -3.24 -7.97
N LEU A 144 -12.27 -4.26 -7.33
CA LEU A 144 -13.24 -5.15 -7.93
C LEU A 144 -14.64 -4.78 -7.46
N THR A 145 -15.48 -4.33 -8.39
CA THR A 145 -16.88 -3.95 -8.10
C THR A 145 -17.81 -5.17 -8.19
N GLY A 146 -18.81 -5.25 -7.31
CA GLY A 146 -19.69 -6.42 -7.17
C GLY A 146 -18.98 -7.60 -6.50
N ALA A 147 -18.03 -7.32 -5.62
CA ALA A 147 -17.26 -8.32 -4.89
C ALA A 147 -17.26 -8.04 -3.38
N THR A 148 -16.99 -9.08 -2.62
CA THR A 148 -16.70 -9.07 -1.18
C THR A 148 -15.44 -9.89 -0.91
N CYS A 149 -14.84 -9.76 0.27
CA CYS A 149 -13.69 -10.56 0.65
C CYS A 149 -14.12 -11.84 1.37
N ASP A 150 -13.49 -12.97 0.99
CA ASP A 150 -13.51 -14.22 1.76
C ASP A 150 -12.06 -14.51 2.19
N GLY A 151 -11.72 -14.07 3.40
CA GLY A 151 -10.33 -14.03 3.85
C GLY A 151 -9.48 -13.11 2.98
N GLU A 152 -8.45 -13.66 2.33
CA GLU A 152 -7.50 -12.92 1.49
C GLU A 152 -7.94 -12.83 0.01
N LEU A 153 -9.01 -13.50 -0.38
CA LEU A 153 -9.44 -13.59 -1.77
C LEU A 153 -10.77 -12.86 -2.01
N PRO A 154 -10.92 -12.23 -3.18
CA PRO A 154 -12.20 -11.66 -3.58
C PRO A 154 -13.16 -12.75 -4.02
N MET A 155 -14.43 -12.59 -3.68
CA MET A 155 -15.52 -13.41 -4.16
C MET A 155 -16.69 -12.54 -4.64
N LYS A 156 -17.58 -13.11 -5.43
CA LYS A 156 -18.75 -12.41 -5.97
C LYS A 156 -19.69 -11.99 -4.86
N SER A 157 -20.06 -10.72 -4.85
CA SER A 157 -21.13 -10.20 -3.99
C SER A 157 -22.49 -10.26 -4.70
N ASN A 158 -23.56 -10.40 -3.92
CA ASN A 158 -24.94 -10.27 -4.38
C ASN A 158 -25.37 -8.81 -4.59
N ASN A 159 -24.59 -7.86 -4.10
CA ASN A 159 -24.86 -6.44 -4.21
C ASN A 159 -23.85 -5.78 -5.16
N SER A 160 -24.35 -5.20 -6.24
CA SER A 160 -23.51 -4.52 -7.25
C SER A 160 -22.82 -3.25 -6.75
N ARG A 161 -23.18 -2.75 -5.56
CA ARG A 161 -22.57 -1.58 -4.93
C ARG A 161 -21.45 -1.94 -3.97
N ASP A 162 -21.22 -3.23 -3.74
CA ASP A 162 -20.07 -3.69 -2.98
C ASP A 162 -18.82 -3.62 -3.83
N PHE A 163 -17.71 -3.37 -3.18
CA PHE A 163 -16.41 -3.42 -3.83
C PHE A 163 -15.36 -3.89 -2.85
N VAL A 164 -14.29 -4.42 -3.39
CA VAL A 164 -13.09 -4.79 -2.63
C VAL A 164 -11.86 -4.23 -3.32
N ILE A 165 -10.84 -3.97 -2.53
CA ILE A 165 -9.53 -3.58 -2.99
C ILE A 165 -8.59 -4.76 -2.76
N VAL A 166 -7.95 -5.22 -3.81
CA VAL A 166 -7.02 -6.37 -3.77
C VAL A 166 -5.62 -5.86 -4.10
N TYR A 167 -4.69 -6.18 -3.23
CA TYR A 167 -3.29 -5.81 -3.38
C TYR A 167 -2.36 -6.88 -2.82
N ARG A 168 -1.16 -7.01 -3.35
CA ARG A 168 -0.17 -7.93 -2.82
C ARG A 168 0.80 -7.23 -1.88
N LEU A 169 0.95 -7.79 -0.68
CA LEU A 169 1.89 -7.34 0.34
C LEU A 169 3.21 -8.14 0.30
N GLU A 170 4.29 -7.57 0.81
CA GLU A 170 5.60 -8.23 0.84
C GLU A 170 5.66 -9.43 1.79
N GLY A 171 5.04 -9.31 2.96
CA GLY A 171 5.14 -10.30 4.03
C GLY A 171 3.95 -11.23 4.16
N SER A 172 2.75 -10.82 3.74
CA SER A 172 1.50 -11.55 4.00
C SER A 172 0.77 -12.05 2.76
N GLY A 173 1.34 -11.91 1.56
CA GLY A 173 0.69 -12.39 0.34
C GLY A 173 -0.37 -11.43 -0.18
N VAL A 174 -1.49 -11.95 -0.66
CA VAL A 174 -2.62 -11.14 -1.16
C VAL A 174 -3.40 -10.58 0.03
N TYR A 175 -3.79 -9.34 -0.07
CA TYR A 175 -4.65 -8.66 0.90
C TYR A 175 -5.92 -8.19 0.22
N CYS A 176 -7.05 -8.63 0.71
CA CYS A 176 -8.38 -8.20 0.27
C CYS A 176 -9.00 -7.32 1.34
N HIS A 177 -9.51 -6.16 0.94
CA HIS A 177 -10.18 -5.22 1.84
C HIS A 177 -11.48 -4.73 1.22
N GLY A 178 -12.59 -4.97 1.88
CA GLY A 178 -13.93 -4.67 1.37
C GLY A 178 -14.62 -3.55 2.12
N ASN A 179 -15.67 -3.00 1.51
CA ASN A 179 -16.52 -2.00 2.15
C ASN A 179 -17.47 -2.59 3.22
N ASN A 180 -17.54 -3.90 3.35
CA ASN A 180 -18.40 -4.59 4.32
C ASN A 180 -17.64 -5.28 5.47
N GLY A 181 -16.39 -4.90 5.76
CA GLY A 181 -15.72 -5.37 6.95
C GLY A 181 -14.31 -5.72 6.82
#